data_1906026a67dca84d78f2aec2c446876c
#
_entry.id   1906026a67dca84d78f2aec2c446876c
#
_cell.length_a   1.000
_cell.length_b   1.000
_cell.length_c   1.000
_cell.angle_alpha   90.00
_cell.angle_beta   90.00
_cell.angle_gamma   90.00
#
_symmetry.space_group_name_H-M   'P 1'
#
loop_
_entity.id
_entity.type
_entity.pdbx_description
1 polymer ?
#
loop_
_entity_poly.entity_id
_entity_poly.type
_entity_poly.pdbx_seq_one_letter_code
_entity_poly.pdbx_strand_id
1 'polypeptide(L)'
;MPINKNLKQSLNKIREISSDIYHMYVPVIEDDTDISVFANPILTNSDVRNEFCSALICRIAYTGFTTKYFTNPLQVLEGDNMPLGAIGQDIYVNPSKGRQFNGEDFAGLLAKYEADVKVQYFPLNMDKQYPVTISRQQLRTAFTSWEDLGTFIENIINSLYNGAYIDSFNYTKYIVSSAYKDNKGVIEQISGVSSEALAKEFVAKARTMFLNFQTPQSKFNAWAKCGGSSRPITSWSDPEEIVFLVRNDIRSYLDVNVLASSFNVESSKLLGRILPVDNFDVYDDDGNKIFDGSKIVGCICDASWFKIKQQDMFMDTFYNPNNRTTQYYLNLIKSYNFSLFANGVIFATEIPEVTIAEISTSVEEIEVNVGETATLEVTTNPITANNPTITYTSADTTKFTVEADANNNKKCVITGVATGTKNLTISAGQVTKTVSVKVVA
;
A
#
# COMPACT_ATOMS: atom_id res chain seq x y z
N MET A 1 -24.38 -21.51 36.52
CA MET A 1 -24.79 -21.70 35.10
C MET A 1 -23.80 -22.66 34.43
N PRO A 2 -24.24 -23.51 33.51
CA PRO A 2 -23.31 -24.40 32.81
C PRO A 2 -22.33 -23.57 32.00
N ILE A 3 -21.07 -24.02 31.95
CA ILE A 3 -20.00 -23.38 31.21
C ILE A 3 -20.28 -23.43 29.70
N ASN A 4 -19.95 -22.36 28.98
CA ASN A 4 -20.02 -22.36 27.50
C ASN A 4 -19.05 -23.42 26.96
N LYS A 5 -19.52 -24.26 26.02
CA LYS A 5 -18.72 -25.35 25.40
C LYS A 5 -17.39 -24.88 24.80
N ASN A 6 -17.40 -23.71 24.16
CA ASN A 6 -16.19 -23.15 23.55
C ASN A 6 -15.20 -22.69 24.63
N LEU A 7 -15.69 -22.02 25.68
CA LEU A 7 -14.88 -21.59 26.82
C LEU A 7 -14.24 -22.79 27.53
N LYS A 8 -15.03 -23.84 27.81
CA LYS A 8 -14.56 -25.10 28.39
C LYS A 8 -13.42 -25.74 27.55
N GLN A 9 -13.61 -25.84 26.25
CA GLN A 9 -12.61 -26.41 25.36
C GLN A 9 -11.33 -25.57 25.36
N SER A 10 -11.44 -24.24 25.36
CA SER A 10 -10.28 -23.34 25.39
C SER A 10 -9.49 -23.47 26.68
N LEU A 11 -10.17 -23.48 27.81
CA LEU A 11 -9.51 -23.58 29.13
C LEU A 11 -8.86 -24.95 29.33
N ASN A 12 -9.48 -26.05 28.89
CA ASN A 12 -8.88 -27.37 28.93
C ASN A 12 -7.67 -27.49 28.00
N LYS A 13 -7.69 -26.81 26.86
CA LYS A 13 -6.52 -26.76 25.96
C LYS A 13 -5.38 -25.92 26.53
N ILE A 14 -5.70 -24.83 27.27
CA ILE A 14 -4.69 -24.09 28.03
C ILE A 14 -4.01 -25.02 29.02
N ARG A 15 -4.81 -25.80 29.78
CA ARG A 15 -4.28 -26.79 30.72
C ARG A 15 -3.38 -27.82 30.02
N GLU A 16 -3.78 -28.35 28.87
CA GLU A 16 -3.07 -29.40 28.12
C GLU A 16 -1.64 -28.97 27.71
N ILE A 17 -1.42 -27.69 27.41
CA ILE A 17 -0.11 -27.15 27.01
C ILE A 17 0.68 -26.51 28.13
N SER A 18 0.08 -26.42 29.33
CA SER A 18 0.71 -25.83 30.50
C SER A 18 1.64 -26.80 31.22
N SER A 19 2.49 -26.27 32.11
CA SER A 19 3.46 -27.06 32.88
C SER A 19 2.82 -28.06 33.83
N ASP A 20 3.63 -29.01 34.30
CA ASP A 20 3.21 -29.97 35.33
C ASP A 20 2.78 -29.28 36.62
N ILE A 21 3.35 -28.11 36.94
CA ILE A 21 2.93 -27.29 38.10
C ILE A 21 1.50 -26.81 37.89
N TYR A 22 1.16 -26.32 36.73
CA TYR A 22 -0.21 -25.90 36.41
C TYR A 22 -1.18 -27.08 36.49
N HIS A 23 -0.81 -28.25 35.97
CA HIS A 23 -1.63 -29.46 36.03
C HIS A 23 -1.89 -29.93 37.45
N MET A 24 -0.96 -29.70 38.38
CA MET A 24 -1.09 -30.08 39.77
C MET A 24 -2.14 -29.24 40.50
N TYR A 25 -2.27 -27.98 40.19
CA TYR A 25 -3.15 -27.04 40.89
C TYR A 25 -4.48 -26.80 40.19
N VAL A 26 -4.54 -26.88 38.86
CA VAL A 26 -5.74 -26.59 38.06
C VAL A 26 -6.36 -27.88 37.54
N PRO A 27 -7.60 -28.25 37.96
CA PRO A 27 -8.22 -29.47 37.48
C PRO A 27 -8.69 -29.37 36.02
N VAL A 28 -9.03 -30.51 35.42
CA VAL A 28 -9.78 -30.55 34.17
C VAL A 28 -11.18 -29.97 34.41
N ILE A 29 -11.63 -29.14 33.47
CA ILE A 29 -12.94 -28.49 33.57
C ILE A 29 -13.98 -29.37 32.90
N GLU A 30 -14.99 -29.75 33.68
CA GLU A 30 -16.19 -30.49 33.27
C GLU A 30 -17.42 -29.55 33.27
N ASP A 31 -18.56 -30.03 32.80
CA ASP A 31 -19.77 -29.20 32.66
C ASP A 31 -20.35 -28.74 34.00
N ASP A 32 -20.07 -29.47 35.07
CA ASP A 32 -20.49 -29.24 36.45
C ASP A 32 -19.39 -28.64 37.35
N THR A 33 -18.20 -28.36 36.79
CA THR A 33 -17.09 -27.80 37.57
C THR A 33 -17.47 -26.42 38.11
N ASP A 34 -17.34 -26.22 39.43
CA ASP A 34 -17.51 -24.93 40.05
C ASP A 34 -16.34 -24.00 39.69
N ILE A 35 -16.65 -22.77 39.30
CA ILE A 35 -15.65 -21.76 38.92
C ILE A 35 -14.64 -21.50 40.02
N SER A 36 -15.04 -21.60 41.31
CA SER A 36 -14.14 -21.38 42.45
C SER A 36 -13.00 -22.39 42.49
N VAL A 37 -13.25 -23.63 42.10
CA VAL A 37 -12.22 -24.69 42.04
C VAL A 37 -11.16 -24.39 40.99
N PHE A 38 -11.58 -23.82 39.90
CA PHE A 38 -10.66 -23.34 38.82
C PHE A 38 -9.98 -22.02 39.21
N ALA A 39 -10.73 -21.06 39.77
CA ALA A 39 -10.24 -19.71 40.03
C ALA A 39 -9.25 -19.63 41.20
N ASN A 40 -9.50 -20.37 42.30
CA ASN A 40 -8.70 -20.28 43.52
C ASN A 40 -7.19 -20.56 43.28
N PRO A 41 -6.78 -21.61 42.60
CA PRO A 41 -5.36 -21.85 42.31
C PRO A 41 -4.71 -20.69 41.51
N ILE A 42 -5.43 -20.15 40.53
CA ILE A 42 -4.94 -19.06 39.67
C ILE A 42 -4.83 -17.75 40.47
N LEU A 43 -5.75 -17.47 41.36
CA LEU A 43 -5.74 -16.25 42.16
C LEU A 43 -4.72 -16.29 43.30
N THR A 44 -4.43 -17.46 43.87
CA THR A 44 -3.57 -17.64 45.06
C THR A 44 -2.10 -17.88 44.65
N ASN A 45 -1.83 -18.67 43.63
CA ASN A 45 -0.48 -19.00 43.18
C ASN A 45 -0.03 -18.06 42.04
N SER A 46 1.11 -17.39 42.23
CA SER A 46 1.65 -16.45 41.26
C SER A 46 2.09 -17.13 39.95
N ASP A 47 2.69 -18.31 40.04
CA ASP A 47 3.24 -19.02 38.92
C ASP A 47 2.13 -19.57 38.01
N VAL A 48 1.13 -20.22 38.66
CA VAL A 48 -0.07 -20.71 37.97
C VAL A 48 -0.83 -19.56 37.29
N ARG A 49 -0.95 -18.42 37.96
CA ARG A 49 -1.59 -17.24 37.39
C ARG A 49 -0.82 -16.68 36.19
N ASN A 50 0.48 -16.52 36.29
CA ASN A 50 1.31 -15.99 35.21
C ASN A 50 1.28 -16.92 33.99
N GLU A 51 1.32 -18.22 34.24
CA GLU A 51 1.19 -19.23 33.20
C GLU A 51 -0.20 -19.22 32.56
N PHE A 52 -1.27 -19.14 33.36
CA PHE A 52 -2.62 -18.99 32.87
C PHE A 52 -2.76 -17.75 31.99
N CYS A 53 -2.31 -16.59 32.47
CA CYS A 53 -2.37 -15.34 31.73
C CYS A 53 -1.58 -15.38 30.43
N SER A 54 -0.40 -15.98 30.44
CA SER A 54 0.44 -16.15 29.24
C SER A 54 -0.20 -17.10 28.22
N ALA A 55 -0.70 -18.25 28.68
CA ALA A 55 -1.31 -19.24 27.80
C ALA A 55 -2.70 -18.79 27.27
N LEU A 56 -3.43 -18.01 28.08
CA LEU A 56 -4.78 -17.55 27.73
C LEU A 56 -4.82 -16.82 26.39
N ILE A 57 -3.94 -15.87 26.19
CA ILE A 57 -3.96 -15.01 24.98
C ILE A 57 -3.36 -15.72 23.78
N CYS A 58 -2.30 -16.50 23.95
CA CYS A 58 -1.74 -17.32 22.88
C CYS A 58 -2.74 -18.34 22.30
N ARG A 59 -3.68 -18.83 23.12
CA ARG A 59 -4.69 -19.81 22.68
C ARG A 59 -5.96 -19.19 22.15
N ILE A 60 -6.37 -18.05 22.67
CA ILE A 60 -7.56 -17.35 22.24
C ILE A 60 -7.45 -16.90 20.77
N ALA A 61 -6.24 -16.61 20.28
CA ALA A 61 -5.98 -16.34 18.87
C ALA A 61 -6.43 -17.49 17.93
N TYR A 62 -6.59 -18.72 18.45
CA TYR A 62 -6.97 -19.90 17.67
C TYR A 62 -8.41 -20.39 17.90
N THR A 63 -9.11 -19.88 18.91
CA THR A 63 -10.49 -20.28 19.19
C THR A 63 -11.44 -19.15 18.82
N GLY A 64 -12.22 -19.36 17.75
CA GLY A 64 -13.24 -18.39 17.32
C GLY A 64 -14.33 -18.19 18.37
N PHE A 65 -14.23 -17.10 19.13
CA PHE A 65 -15.33 -16.55 19.89
C PHE A 65 -16.21 -15.71 18.95
N THR A 66 -17.52 -15.82 19.10
CA THR A 66 -18.51 -15.11 18.27
C THR A 66 -18.67 -13.66 18.74
N THR A 67 -17.61 -12.89 18.70
CA THR A 67 -17.65 -11.44 18.98
C THR A 67 -17.64 -10.65 17.70
N LYS A 68 -18.19 -9.42 17.72
CA LYS A 68 -18.13 -8.51 16.58
C LYS A 68 -16.70 -8.00 16.43
N TYR A 69 -15.92 -8.70 15.62
CA TYR A 69 -14.65 -8.18 15.12
C TYR A 69 -14.91 -7.18 14.00
N PHE A 70 -14.07 -6.16 13.93
CA PHE A 70 -14.01 -5.34 12.72
C PHE A 70 -13.50 -6.21 11.58
N THR A 71 -14.38 -6.50 10.64
CA THR A 71 -14.00 -7.21 9.40
C THR A 71 -13.42 -6.20 8.44
N ASN A 72 -12.11 -6.25 8.21
CA ASN A 72 -11.45 -5.36 7.26
C ASN A 72 -11.89 -5.71 5.82
N PRO A 73 -12.65 -4.83 5.13
CA PRO A 73 -13.09 -5.11 3.75
C PRO A 73 -11.94 -5.10 2.75
N LEU A 74 -10.78 -4.53 3.12
CA LEU A 74 -9.58 -4.47 2.29
C LEU A 74 -8.63 -5.65 2.52
N GLN A 75 -8.97 -6.59 3.41
CA GLN A 75 -8.15 -7.77 3.70
C GLN A 75 -7.90 -8.65 2.46
N VAL A 76 -8.80 -8.63 1.50
CA VAL A 76 -8.65 -9.33 0.21
C VAL A 76 -7.43 -8.87 -0.61
N LEU A 77 -6.89 -7.68 -0.31
CA LEU A 77 -5.70 -7.11 -0.94
C LEU A 77 -4.39 -7.51 -0.23
N GLU A 78 -4.48 -8.21 0.90
CA GLU A 78 -3.30 -8.73 1.61
C GLU A 78 -2.75 -9.95 0.86
N GLY A 79 -1.44 -9.95 0.60
CA GLY A 79 -0.74 -11.06 -0.04
C GLY A 79 -0.20 -12.07 0.98
N ASP A 80 0.56 -13.05 0.48
CA ASP A 80 1.19 -14.08 1.29
C ASP A 80 2.17 -13.51 2.33
N ASN A 81 2.35 -14.24 3.43
CA ASN A 81 3.30 -13.89 4.48
C ASN A 81 4.73 -13.88 3.95
N MET A 82 5.53 -12.98 4.46
CA MET A 82 6.94 -12.84 4.12
C MET A 82 7.81 -13.54 5.18
N PRO A 83 8.84 -14.32 4.79
CA PRO A 83 9.78 -14.92 5.75
C PRO A 83 10.48 -13.86 6.61
N LEU A 84 10.80 -14.21 7.86
CA LEU A 84 11.58 -13.37 8.78
C LEU A 84 12.92 -12.98 8.17
N GLY A 85 13.27 -11.70 8.25
CA GLY A 85 14.51 -11.15 7.70
C GLY A 85 14.56 -10.99 6.19
N ALA A 86 13.48 -11.37 5.46
CA ALA A 86 13.42 -11.15 4.03
C ALA A 86 12.99 -9.71 3.69
N ILE A 87 13.53 -9.19 2.59
CA ILE A 87 13.06 -7.95 1.97
C ILE A 87 12.11 -8.35 0.84
N GLY A 88 10.91 -7.76 0.82
CA GLY A 88 9.97 -7.96 -0.27
C GLY A 88 10.55 -7.45 -1.59
N GLN A 89 10.41 -8.21 -2.66
CA GLN A 89 10.81 -7.78 -4.00
C GLN A 89 9.75 -8.13 -5.02
N ASP A 90 9.65 -7.31 -6.04
CA ASP A 90 8.83 -7.53 -7.22
C ASP A 90 9.76 -7.52 -8.44
N ILE A 91 9.71 -8.55 -9.25
CA ILE A 91 10.56 -8.69 -10.44
C ILE A 91 9.65 -8.74 -11.64
N TYR A 92 9.84 -7.82 -12.56
CA TYR A 92 9.10 -7.77 -13.80
C TYR A 92 10.03 -7.97 -15.00
N VAL A 93 9.65 -8.88 -15.89
CA VAL A 93 10.37 -9.14 -17.14
C VAL A 93 9.52 -8.67 -18.30
N ASN A 94 9.97 -7.66 -19.01
CA ASN A 94 9.27 -7.17 -20.20
C ASN A 94 9.19 -8.25 -21.29
N PRO A 95 8.06 -8.30 -22.04
CA PRO A 95 7.97 -9.16 -23.21
C PRO A 95 9.10 -8.91 -24.21
N SER A 96 9.68 -9.97 -24.75
CA SER A 96 10.70 -9.85 -25.78
C SER A 96 10.11 -9.24 -27.04
N LYS A 97 10.90 -8.38 -27.72
CA LYS A 97 10.49 -7.82 -29.02
C LYS A 97 10.77 -8.82 -30.12
N GLY A 98 9.73 -9.17 -30.90
CA GLY A 98 9.91 -9.90 -32.12
C GLY A 98 10.76 -9.10 -33.12
N ARG A 99 11.57 -9.78 -33.88
CA ARG A 99 12.27 -9.22 -35.05
C ARG A 99 11.83 -9.94 -36.32
N GLN A 100 11.92 -9.26 -37.44
CA GLN A 100 11.66 -9.91 -38.71
C GLN A 100 12.75 -10.97 -38.97
N PHE A 101 12.35 -12.17 -39.34
CA PHE A 101 13.28 -13.23 -39.68
C PHE A 101 14.03 -12.86 -41.00
N ASN A 102 15.36 -12.91 -40.94
CA ASN A 102 16.20 -12.80 -42.11
C ASN A 102 17.27 -13.90 -42.05
N GLY A 103 17.19 -14.87 -42.94
CA GLY A 103 18.12 -16.00 -42.99
C GLY A 103 19.55 -15.65 -43.39
N GLU A 104 19.79 -14.45 -43.93
CA GLU A 104 21.10 -13.95 -44.32
C GLU A 104 21.75 -13.05 -43.26
N ASP A 105 21.07 -12.81 -42.11
CA ASP A 105 21.57 -11.98 -41.05
C ASP A 105 22.55 -12.73 -40.11
N PHE A 106 23.78 -12.85 -40.54
CA PHE A 106 24.85 -13.46 -39.73
C PHE A 106 25.18 -12.65 -38.46
N ALA A 107 25.04 -11.32 -38.49
CA ALA A 107 25.23 -10.48 -37.32
C ALA A 107 24.15 -10.76 -36.26
N GLY A 108 22.90 -10.96 -36.68
CA GLY A 108 21.81 -11.35 -35.81
C GLY A 108 21.95 -12.75 -35.21
N LEU A 109 22.64 -13.67 -35.87
CA LEU A 109 22.89 -15.02 -35.34
C LEU A 109 23.81 -15.00 -34.10
N LEU A 110 24.76 -14.07 -34.04
CA LEU A 110 25.75 -13.92 -32.97
C LEU A 110 25.35 -12.85 -31.96
N ALA A 111 24.23 -12.14 -32.17
CA ALA A 111 23.76 -11.08 -31.28
C ALA A 111 23.27 -11.65 -29.94
N LYS A 112 23.66 -10.99 -28.85
CA LYS A 112 23.21 -11.31 -27.51
C LYS A 112 21.88 -10.57 -27.22
N TYR A 113 20.85 -11.30 -26.91
CA TYR A 113 19.53 -10.75 -26.56
C TYR A 113 19.29 -10.96 -25.05
N GLU A 114 19.49 -9.91 -24.29
CA GLU A 114 19.24 -9.93 -22.84
C GLU A 114 17.78 -9.63 -22.53
N ALA A 115 17.22 -10.34 -21.52
CA ALA A 115 15.90 -10.05 -21.00
C ALA A 115 15.90 -8.68 -20.30
N ASP A 116 14.87 -7.87 -20.58
CA ASP A 116 14.70 -6.57 -19.90
C ASP A 116 13.99 -6.79 -18.56
N VAL A 117 14.78 -6.93 -17.49
CA VAL A 117 14.35 -7.22 -16.13
C VAL A 117 14.33 -5.92 -15.31
N LYS A 118 13.24 -5.68 -14.62
CA LYS A 118 13.07 -4.59 -13.64
C LYS A 118 12.84 -5.17 -12.26
N VAL A 119 13.40 -4.55 -11.23
CA VAL A 119 13.26 -5.01 -9.85
C VAL A 119 12.84 -3.83 -8.98
N GLN A 120 11.87 -4.06 -8.12
CA GLN A 120 11.44 -3.14 -7.08
C GLN A 120 11.58 -3.84 -5.72
N TYR A 121 12.12 -3.13 -4.73
CA TYR A 121 12.24 -3.61 -3.36
C TYR A 121 11.22 -2.93 -2.45
N PHE A 122 10.68 -3.68 -1.49
CA PHE A 122 9.68 -3.22 -0.54
C PHE A 122 10.24 -3.27 0.89
N PRO A 123 10.50 -2.12 1.49
CA PRO A 123 10.92 -2.09 2.90
C PRO A 123 9.74 -2.43 3.82
N LEU A 124 10.07 -2.91 5.02
CA LEU A 124 9.13 -2.93 6.14
C LEU A 124 8.89 -1.49 6.58
N ASN A 125 7.64 -1.11 6.69
CA ASN A 125 7.25 0.27 7.02
C ASN A 125 6.15 0.36 8.08
N MET A 126 5.77 -0.77 8.67
CA MET A 126 4.89 -0.85 9.83
C MET A 126 5.46 -1.85 10.84
N ASP A 127 5.81 -1.35 12.02
CA ASP A 127 6.15 -2.12 13.20
C ASP A 127 5.39 -1.52 14.38
N LYS A 128 4.29 -2.15 14.76
CA LYS A 128 3.38 -1.63 15.78
C LYS A 128 3.14 -2.64 16.89
N GLN A 129 3.02 -2.09 18.09
CA GLN A 129 2.71 -2.83 19.29
C GLN A 129 1.37 -2.35 19.89
N TYR A 130 0.46 -3.28 20.11
CA TYR A 130 -0.85 -3.01 20.71
C TYR A 130 -0.84 -3.49 22.16
N PRO A 131 -0.78 -2.57 23.13
CA PRO A 131 -0.74 -2.93 24.55
C PRO A 131 -2.14 -3.04 25.16
N VAL A 132 -2.32 -4.04 26.03
CA VAL A 132 -3.47 -4.13 26.96
C VAL A 132 -2.95 -4.49 28.34
N THR A 133 -3.42 -3.77 29.37
CA THR A 133 -3.02 -4.02 30.75
C THR A 133 -4.20 -4.57 31.55
N ILE A 134 -3.97 -5.69 32.24
CA ILE A 134 -4.94 -6.33 33.11
C ILE A 134 -4.47 -6.23 34.56
N SER A 135 -5.31 -5.66 35.42
CA SER A 135 -5.04 -5.64 36.84
C SER A 135 -5.49 -6.95 37.54
N ARG A 136 -4.81 -7.31 38.63
CA ARG A 136 -5.20 -8.46 39.45
C ARG A 136 -6.65 -8.35 39.95
N GLN A 137 -7.16 -7.13 40.18
CA GLN A 137 -8.51 -6.93 40.62
C GLN A 137 -9.54 -7.22 39.53
N GLN A 138 -9.29 -6.81 38.30
CA GLN A 138 -10.11 -7.15 37.12
C GLN A 138 -10.18 -8.67 36.92
N LEU A 139 -9.04 -9.34 37.04
CA LEU A 139 -9.00 -10.80 36.94
C LEU A 139 -9.83 -11.47 38.06
N ARG A 140 -9.76 -10.97 39.30
CA ARG A 140 -10.59 -11.48 40.39
C ARG A 140 -12.09 -11.28 40.14
N THR A 141 -12.48 -10.15 39.58
CA THR A 141 -13.88 -9.89 39.22
C THR A 141 -14.34 -10.81 38.09
N ALA A 142 -13.47 -11.07 37.09
CA ALA A 142 -13.77 -11.98 35.99
C ALA A 142 -14.04 -13.44 36.49
N PHE A 143 -13.40 -13.87 37.57
CA PHE A 143 -13.61 -15.19 38.15
C PHE A 143 -14.88 -15.29 39.06
N THR A 144 -15.79 -14.34 38.99
CA THR A 144 -17.05 -14.40 39.72
C THR A 144 -18.02 -15.42 39.12
N SER A 145 -18.06 -15.51 37.80
CA SER A 145 -18.87 -16.50 37.08
C SER A 145 -18.16 -16.92 35.76
N TRP A 146 -18.57 -18.05 35.18
CA TRP A 146 -18.10 -18.48 33.87
C TRP A 146 -18.45 -17.49 32.73
N GLU A 147 -19.58 -16.80 32.86
CA GLU A 147 -20.03 -15.79 31.92
C GLU A 147 -19.14 -14.53 31.98
N ASP A 148 -18.85 -14.07 33.20
CA ASP A 148 -17.95 -12.91 33.41
C ASP A 148 -16.54 -13.19 32.89
N LEU A 149 -16.03 -14.41 33.11
CA LEU A 149 -14.74 -14.83 32.58
C LEU A 149 -14.74 -14.86 31.07
N GLY A 150 -15.78 -15.39 30.43
CA GLY A 150 -15.95 -15.40 28.99
C GLY A 150 -15.94 -13.99 28.42
N THR A 151 -16.76 -13.11 28.95
CA THR A 151 -16.86 -11.69 28.52
C THR A 151 -15.55 -10.94 28.72
N PHE A 152 -14.84 -11.18 29.80
CA PHE A 152 -13.54 -10.57 30.08
C PHE A 152 -12.49 -10.95 29.03
N ILE A 153 -12.42 -12.24 28.72
CA ILE A 153 -11.52 -12.77 27.69
C ILE A 153 -11.84 -12.15 26.31
N GLU A 154 -13.13 -12.12 25.96
CA GLU A 154 -13.59 -11.52 24.70
C GLU A 154 -13.22 -10.05 24.58
N ASN A 155 -13.37 -9.27 25.65
CA ASN A 155 -13.03 -7.86 25.65
C ASN A 155 -11.53 -7.60 25.42
N ILE A 156 -10.67 -8.44 26.00
CA ILE A 156 -9.21 -8.34 25.78
C ILE A 156 -8.86 -8.60 24.32
N ILE A 157 -9.42 -9.67 23.77
CA ILE A 157 -9.19 -10.04 22.36
C ILE A 157 -9.65 -8.92 21.44
N ASN A 158 -10.88 -8.44 21.65
CA ASN A 158 -11.46 -7.36 20.87
C ASN A 158 -10.58 -6.11 20.89
N SER A 159 -10.05 -5.76 22.05
CA SER A 159 -9.19 -4.60 22.18
C SER A 159 -7.90 -4.73 21.37
N LEU A 160 -7.23 -5.88 21.44
CA LEU A 160 -5.96 -6.11 20.77
C LEU A 160 -6.12 -6.24 19.25
N TYR A 161 -7.01 -7.13 18.83
CA TYR A 161 -7.13 -7.45 17.40
C TYR A 161 -7.90 -6.40 16.61
N ASN A 162 -8.92 -5.78 17.19
CA ASN A 162 -9.63 -4.69 16.51
C ASN A 162 -8.71 -3.49 16.26
N GLY A 163 -7.80 -3.16 17.19
CA GLY A 163 -6.77 -2.15 16.95
C GLY A 163 -5.91 -2.50 15.74
N ALA A 164 -5.40 -3.73 15.67
CA ALA A 164 -4.58 -4.19 14.56
C ALA A 164 -5.34 -4.22 13.21
N TYR A 165 -6.62 -4.63 13.20
CA TYR A 165 -7.44 -4.66 11.98
C TYR A 165 -7.82 -3.27 11.49
N ILE A 166 -8.12 -2.33 12.39
CA ILE A 166 -8.40 -0.93 12.06
C ILE A 166 -7.15 -0.28 11.45
N ASP A 167 -6.00 -0.51 12.05
CA ASP A 167 -4.75 -0.01 11.50
C ASP A 167 -4.43 -0.64 10.14
N SER A 168 -4.61 -1.95 9.97
CA SER A 168 -4.46 -2.60 8.66
C SER A 168 -5.36 -1.97 7.60
N PHE A 169 -6.61 -1.66 7.92
CA PHE A 169 -7.52 -0.96 7.02
C PHE A 169 -7.00 0.44 6.67
N ASN A 170 -6.56 1.22 7.65
CA ASN A 170 -6.04 2.55 7.43
C ASN A 170 -4.74 2.54 6.61
N TYR A 171 -3.79 1.67 6.93
CA TYR A 171 -2.54 1.56 6.18
C TYR A 171 -2.76 1.12 4.72
N THR A 172 -3.75 0.26 4.46
CA THR A 172 -4.12 -0.10 3.08
C THR A 172 -4.62 1.11 2.30
N LYS A 173 -5.46 1.97 2.88
CA LYS A 173 -5.87 3.24 2.27
C LYS A 173 -4.68 4.19 2.05
N TYR A 174 -3.76 4.24 3.00
CA TYR A 174 -2.58 5.11 2.92
C TYR A 174 -1.66 4.78 1.76
N ILE A 175 -1.67 3.54 1.25
CA ILE A 175 -0.95 3.18 0.02
C ILE A 175 -1.44 4.06 -1.15
N VAL A 176 -2.75 4.17 -1.34
CA VAL A 176 -3.35 4.99 -2.40
C VAL A 176 -3.03 6.48 -2.18
N SER A 177 -3.16 6.94 -0.95
CA SER A 177 -2.87 8.34 -0.58
C SER A 177 -1.40 8.70 -0.79
N SER A 178 -0.48 7.80 -0.46
CA SER A 178 0.96 7.98 -0.68
C SER A 178 1.30 7.99 -2.17
N ALA A 179 0.74 7.06 -2.95
CA ALA A 179 0.93 7.02 -4.40
C ALA A 179 0.42 8.29 -5.09
N TYR A 180 -0.68 8.87 -4.58
CA TYR A 180 -1.22 10.15 -5.04
C TYR A 180 -0.33 11.32 -4.59
N LYS A 181 -0.08 11.48 -3.27
CA LYS A 181 0.67 12.60 -2.69
C LYS A 181 2.03 12.80 -3.37
N ASP A 182 2.76 11.71 -3.60
CA ASP A 182 4.07 11.73 -4.22
C ASP A 182 4.02 11.80 -5.75
N ASN A 183 2.81 11.89 -6.34
CA ASN A 183 2.56 11.83 -7.79
C ASN A 183 3.22 10.61 -8.48
N LYS A 184 3.40 9.52 -7.73
CA LYS A 184 3.99 8.27 -8.25
C LYS A 184 2.97 7.42 -8.99
N GLY A 185 1.71 7.38 -8.52
CA GLY A 185 0.61 6.68 -9.17
C GLY A 185 0.21 7.33 -10.49
N VAL A 186 -0.42 6.55 -11.37
CA VAL A 186 -1.12 7.11 -12.54
C VAL A 186 -2.39 7.78 -12.05
N ILE A 187 -2.60 9.05 -12.40
CA ILE A 187 -3.73 9.85 -11.96
C ILE A 187 -4.57 10.25 -13.16
N GLU A 188 -5.85 9.93 -13.10
CA GLU A 188 -6.86 10.40 -14.06
C GLU A 188 -7.69 11.51 -13.40
N GLN A 189 -7.60 12.70 -13.97
CA GLN A 189 -8.35 13.84 -13.45
C GLN A 189 -9.80 13.75 -13.85
N ILE A 190 -10.71 14.00 -12.89
CA ILE A 190 -12.16 14.02 -13.08
C ILE A 190 -12.78 15.25 -12.42
N SER A 191 -13.96 15.64 -12.88
CA SER A 191 -14.67 16.82 -12.36
C SER A 191 -15.29 16.62 -10.96
N GLY A 192 -15.04 15.48 -10.31
CA GLY A 192 -15.70 15.07 -9.07
C GLY A 192 -16.98 14.27 -9.34
N VAL A 193 -17.66 13.85 -8.26
CA VAL A 193 -18.92 13.10 -8.35
C VAL A 193 -19.91 13.72 -7.36
N SER A 194 -20.55 14.81 -7.76
CA SER A 194 -21.53 15.54 -6.94
C SER A 194 -22.95 15.51 -7.52
N SER A 195 -23.14 14.85 -8.67
CA SER A 195 -24.43 14.69 -9.33
C SER A 195 -24.51 13.37 -10.09
N GLU A 196 -25.72 12.94 -10.44
CA GLU A 196 -25.94 11.72 -11.22
C GLU A 196 -25.26 11.77 -12.61
N ALA A 197 -25.22 12.94 -13.25
CA ALA A 197 -24.55 13.11 -14.54
C ALA A 197 -23.04 12.88 -14.43
N LEU A 198 -22.40 13.46 -13.40
CA LEU A 198 -20.96 13.27 -13.12
C LEU A 198 -20.66 11.84 -12.67
N ALA A 199 -21.60 11.19 -11.96
CA ALA A 199 -21.47 9.77 -11.62
C ALA A 199 -21.45 8.89 -12.88
N LYS A 200 -22.30 9.16 -13.87
CA LYS A 200 -22.29 8.44 -15.15
C LYS A 200 -21.00 8.67 -15.95
N GLU A 201 -20.47 9.89 -15.97
CA GLU A 201 -19.17 10.19 -16.59
C GLU A 201 -18.04 9.42 -15.90
N PHE A 202 -18.02 9.42 -14.57
CA PHE A 202 -17.05 8.67 -13.79
C PHE A 202 -17.09 7.16 -14.08
N VAL A 203 -18.30 6.57 -14.12
CA VAL A 203 -18.49 5.15 -14.49
C VAL A 203 -17.98 4.88 -15.89
N ALA A 204 -18.24 5.75 -16.86
CA ALA A 204 -17.75 5.59 -18.23
C ALA A 204 -16.21 5.62 -18.30
N LYS A 205 -15.56 6.53 -17.57
CA LYS A 205 -14.09 6.56 -17.45
C LYS A 205 -13.54 5.31 -16.75
N ALA A 206 -14.14 4.89 -15.63
CA ALA A 206 -13.75 3.70 -14.93
C ALA A 206 -13.86 2.43 -15.80
N ARG A 207 -14.95 2.33 -16.59
CA ARG A 207 -15.12 1.26 -17.58
C ARG A 207 -14.05 1.27 -18.64
N THR A 208 -13.71 2.45 -19.16
CA THR A 208 -12.64 2.60 -20.15
C THR A 208 -11.31 2.09 -19.58
N MET A 209 -10.97 2.44 -18.33
CA MET A 209 -9.76 1.93 -17.67
C MET A 209 -9.80 0.41 -17.47
N PHE A 210 -10.96 -0.12 -17.04
CA PHE A 210 -11.16 -1.56 -16.88
C PHE A 210 -10.88 -2.34 -18.17
N LEU A 211 -11.37 -1.85 -19.31
CA LEU A 211 -11.15 -2.47 -20.62
C LEU A 211 -9.70 -2.31 -21.10
N ASN A 212 -9.12 -1.13 -20.86
CA ASN A 212 -7.73 -0.85 -21.23
C ASN A 212 -6.73 -1.71 -20.45
N PHE A 213 -7.02 -2.06 -19.19
CA PHE A 213 -6.14 -2.93 -18.39
C PHE A 213 -6.03 -4.35 -18.95
N GLN A 214 -7.03 -4.81 -19.69
CA GLN A 214 -7.03 -6.14 -20.31
C GLN A 214 -6.13 -6.24 -21.54
N THR A 215 -5.63 -5.11 -22.04
CA THR A 215 -4.77 -5.07 -23.22
C THR A 215 -3.35 -4.66 -22.83
N PRO A 216 -2.30 -5.27 -23.43
CA PRO A 216 -0.92 -4.92 -23.13
C PRO A 216 -0.61 -3.44 -23.42
N GLN A 217 -0.37 -2.66 -22.37
CA GLN A 217 -0.10 -1.23 -22.45
C GLN A 217 0.96 -0.80 -21.42
N SER A 218 1.59 0.35 -21.66
CA SER A 218 2.59 0.91 -20.75
C SER A 218 2.14 2.19 -20.03
N LYS A 219 0.88 2.58 -20.21
CA LYS A 219 0.37 3.88 -19.72
C LYS A 219 -0.18 3.83 -18.29
N PHE A 220 -0.58 2.63 -17.81
CA PHE A 220 -1.35 2.47 -16.60
C PHE A 220 -0.55 1.92 -15.42
N ASN A 221 0.74 1.68 -15.59
CA ASN A 221 1.64 1.34 -14.51
C ASN A 221 2.45 2.56 -14.07
N ALA A 222 2.83 2.60 -12.80
CA ALA A 222 3.56 3.73 -12.22
C ALA A 222 5.00 3.86 -12.74
N TRP A 223 5.55 2.82 -13.38
CA TRP A 223 6.87 2.85 -14.00
C TRP A 223 6.98 3.92 -15.09
N ALA A 224 5.89 4.22 -15.79
CA ALA A 224 5.85 5.28 -16.79
C ALA A 224 6.28 6.65 -16.24
N LYS A 225 6.05 6.90 -14.94
CA LYS A 225 6.47 8.13 -14.25
C LYS A 225 7.79 7.97 -13.48
N CYS A 226 7.99 6.81 -12.84
CA CYS A 226 9.09 6.58 -11.90
C CYS A 226 10.31 5.92 -12.56
N GLY A 227 10.17 5.33 -13.73
CA GLY A 227 11.22 4.57 -14.41
C GLY A 227 12.27 5.43 -15.13
N GLY A 228 12.09 6.75 -15.17
CA GLY A 228 13.01 7.67 -15.88
C GLY A 228 13.14 7.32 -17.36
N SER A 229 14.36 7.39 -17.89
CA SER A 229 14.69 7.05 -19.30
C SER A 229 14.72 5.54 -19.60
N SER A 230 14.38 4.70 -18.63
CA SER A 230 14.33 3.25 -18.82
C SER A 230 13.18 2.84 -19.76
N ARG A 231 13.38 1.71 -20.46
CA ARG A 231 12.33 1.16 -21.33
C ARG A 231 10.99 1.04 -20.57
N PRO A 232 9.87 1.50 -21.16
CA PRO A 232 8.54 1.35 -20.55
C PRO A 232 8.20 -0.12 -20.29
N ILE A 233 7.48 -0.36 -19.22
CA ILE A 233 6.93 -1.68 -18.89
C ILE A 233 5.59 -1.84 -19.60
N THR A 234 5.40 -2.98 -20.26
CA THR A 234 4.13 -3.35 -20.89
C THR A 234 3.39 -4.33 -19.97
N SER A 235 2.32 -3.86 -19.32
CA SER A 235 1.51 -4.65 -18.39
C SER A 235 0.08 -4.83 -18.88
N TRP A 236 -0.58 -5.88 -18.42
CA TRP A 236 -2.00 -6.16 -18.60
C TRP A 236 -2.53 -6.83 -17.34
N SER A 237 -3.83 -6.87 -17.17
CA SER A 237 -4.49 -7.45 -15.98
C SER A 237 -5.65 -8.34 -16.41
N ASP A 238 -5.81 -9.45 -15.72
CA ASP A 238 -6.98 -10.32 -15.91
C ASP A 238 -8.23 -9.64 -15.33
N PRO A 239 -9.39 -9.71 -16.00
CA PRO A 239 -10.62 -9.05 -15.54
C PRO A 239 -11.02 -9.44 -14.13
N GLU A 240 -10.64 -10.64 -13.68
CA GLU A 240 -10.98 -11.16 -12.34
C GLU A 240 -10.09 -10.61 -11.23
N GLU A 241 -8.95 -10.05 -11.56
CA GLU A 241 -7.98 -9.46 -10.61
C GLU A 241 -8.16 -7.96 -10.43
N ILE A 242 -8.98 -7.30 -11.27
CA ILE A 242 -9.20 -5.86 -11.19
C ILE A 242 -10.16 -5.54 -10.05
N VAL A 243 -9.74 -4.69 -9.14
CA VAL A 243 -10.49 -4.19 -7.98
C VAL A 243 -10.72 -2.69 -8.08
N PHE A 244 -11.78 -2.22 -7.46
CA PHE A 244 -12.20 -0.83 -7.49
C PHE A 244 -12.45 -0.31 -6.08
N LEU A 245 -11.57 0.53 -5.56
CA LEU A 245 -11.71 1.21 -4.28
C LEU A 245 -12.47 2.52 -4.50
N VAL A 246 -13.59 2.70 -3.82
CA VAL A 246 -14.46 3.88 -3.97
C VAL A 246 -14.86 4.41 -2.60
N ARG A 247 -14.85 5.73 -2.45
CA ARG A 247 -15.37 6.38 -1.25
C ARG A 247 -16.87 6.11 -1.06
N ASN A 248 -17.29 5.93 0.18
CA ASN A 248 -18.66 5.60 0.52
C ASN A 248 -19.68 6.68 0.10
N ASP A 249 -19.30 7.96 0.19
CA ASP A 249 -20.13 9.07 -0.26
C ASP A 249 -20.39 9.02 -1.76
N ILE A 250 -19.38 8.69 -2.54
CA ILE A 250 -19.47 8.55 -4.00
C ILE A 250 -20.25 7.30 -4.38
N ARG A 251 -20.02 6.19 -3.67
CA ARG A 251 -20.74 4.93 -3.90
C ARG A 251 -22.25 5.11 -3.81
N SER A 252 -22.74 6.03 -2.98
CA SER A 252 -24.18 6.32 -2.88
C SER A 252 -24.80 6.85 -4.17
N TYR A 253 -24.02 7.47 -5.06
CA TYR A 253 -24.47 7.93 -6.38
C TYR A 253 -24.33 6.85 -7.47
N LEU A 254 -23.65 5.73 -7.16
CA LEU A 254 -23.40 4.67 -8.12
C LEU A 254 -24.42 3.56 -7.95
N ASP A 255 -25.30 3.38 -8.93
CA ASP A 255 -26.17 2.19 -8.97
C ASP A 255 -25.33 0.97 -9.34
N VAL A 256 -25.33 -0.02 -8.44
CA VAL A 256 -24.56 -1.28 -8.60
C VAL A 256 -24.99 -2.03 -9.86
N ASN A 257 -26.27 -1.97 -10.25
CA ASN A 257 -26.77 -2.63 -11.45
C ASN A 257 -26.24 -1.95 -12.72
N VAL A 258 -26.16 -0.61 -12.72
CA VAL A 258 -25.57 0.16 -13.83
C VAL A 258 -24.08 -0.12 -13.95
N LEU A 259 -23.35 -0.21 -12.83
CA LEU A 259 -21.96 -0.62 -12.81
C LEU A 259 -21.78 -2.04 -13.35
N ALA A 260 -22.54 -3.00 -12.85
CA ALA A 260 -22.43 -4.40 -13.25
C ALA A 260 -22.67 -4.57 -14.76
N SER A 261 -23.72 -3.96 -15.29
CA SER A 261 -24.01 -3.99 -16.74
C SER A 261 -22.93 -3.27 -17.57
N SER A 262 -22.34 -2.21 -17.03
CA SER A 262 -21.25 -1.47 -17.68
C SER A 262 -19.97 -2.28 -17.79
N PHE A 263 -19.70 -3.16 -16.83
CA PHE A 263 -18.48 -3.98 -16.83
C PHE A 263 -18.69 -5.38 -17.44
N ASN A 264 -19.89 -5.72 -17.91
CA ASN A 264 -20.26 -7.07 -18.38
C ASN A 264 -19.97 -8.17 -17.34
N VAL A 265 -20.18 -7.87 -16.07
CA VAL A 265 -19.96 -8.79 -14.95
C VAL A 265 -21.26 -8.99 -14.20
N GLU A 266 -21.50 -10.19 -13.69
CA GLU A 266 -22.63 -10.44 -12.79
C GLU A 266 -22.56 -9.51 -11.58
N SER A 267 -23.71 -8.94 -11.17
CA SER A 267 -23.78 -7.98 -10.06
C SER A 267 -23.16 -8.50 -8.77
N SER A 268 -23.28 -9.81 -8.50
CA SER A 268 -22.68 -10.46 -7.33
C SER A 268 -21.14 -10.48 -7.37
N LYS A 269 -20.57 -10.71 -8.55
CA LYS A 269 -19.12 -10.73 -8.74
C LYS A 269 -18.53 -9.32 -8.68
N LEU A 270 -19.25 -8.32 -9.18
CA LEU A 270 -18.83 -6.93 -9.12
C LEU A 270 -18.86 -6.39 -7.69
N LEU A 271 -19.88 -6.73 -6.90
CA LEU A 271 -19.98 -6.34 -5.49
C LEU A 271 -18.77 -6.79 -4.67
N GLY A 272 -18.23 -7.98 -4.94
CA GLY A 272 -17.02 -8.47 -4.30
C GLY A 272 -15.73 -7.77 -4.73
N ARG A 273 -15.77 -7.00 -5.84
CA ARG A 273 -14.62 -6.26 -6.38
C ARG A 273 -14.67 -4.76 -6.08
N ILE A 274 -15.83 -4.24 -5.65
CA ILE A 274 -15.97 -2.85 -5.20
C ILE A 274 -15.71 -2.82 -3.71
N LEU A 275 -14.55 -2.30 -3.35
CA LEU A 275 -14.08 -2.19 -1.97
C LEU A 275 -14.43 -0.79 -1.44
N PRO A 276 -15.31 -0.71 -0.43
CA PRO A 276 -15.71 0.57 0.13
C PRO A 276 -14.65 1.12 1.05
N VAL A 277 -14.39 2.42 0.94
CA VAL A 277 -13.53 3.16 1.87
C VAL A 277 -14.27 4.41 2.37
N ASP A 278 -14.02 4.78 3.62
CA ASP A 278 -14.60 5.97 4.23
C ASP A 278 -14.02 7.26 3.62
N ASN A 279 -12.70 7.35 3.60
CA ASN A 279 -11.92 8.46 3.03
C ASN A 279 -10.50 7.99 2.70
N PHE A 280 -9.71 8.86 2.08
CA PHE A 280 -8.28 8.66 1.83
C PHE A 280 -7.40 9.59 2.66
N ASP A 281 -7.92 10.14 3.76
CA ASP A 281 -7.16 10.94 4.70
C ASP A 281 -6.10 10.09 5.41
N VAL A 282 -4.95 10.69 5.70
CA VAL A 282 -3.88 10.06 6.48
C VAL A 282 -3.78 10.77 7.82
N TYR A 283 -3.75 9.97 8.88
CA TYR A 283 -3.62 10.45 10.25
C TYR A 283 -2.30 9.93 10.86
N ASP A 284 -1.71 10.69 11.75
CA ASP A 284 -0.61 10.25 12.60
C ASP A 284 -1.12 9.38 13.77
N ASP A 285 -0.19 8.87 14.59
CA ASP A 285 -0.53 8.04 15.75
C ASP A 285 -1.28 8.82 16.86
N ASP A 286 -1.19 10.15 16.84
CA ASP A 286 -1.91 11.05 17.76
C ASP A 286 -3.31 11.43 17.24
N GLY A 287 -3.68 10.98 16.04
CA GLY A 287 -4.96 11.24 15.40
C GLY A 287 -5.05 12.58 14.66
N ASN A 288 -3.93 13.29 14.45
CA ASN A 288 -3.92 14.51 13.65
C ASN A 288 -3.87 14.17 12.17
N LYS A 289 -4.65 14.89 11.35
CA LYS A 289 -4.64 14.72 9.90
C LYS A 289 -3.34 15.30 9.31
N ILE A 290 -2.48 14.43 8.77
CA ILE A 290 -1.22 14.80 8.11
C ILE A 290 -1.33 14.88 6.59
N PHE A 291 -2.40 14.34 6.00
CA PHE A 291 -2.71 14.45 4.58
C PHE A 291 -4.22 14.50 4.37
N ASP A 292 -4.68 15.42 3.54
CA ASP A 292 -6.07 15.55 3.13
C ASP A 292 -6.33 14.79 1.82
N GLY A 293 -7.00 13.64 1.94
CA GLY A 293 -7.37 12.78 0.81
C GLY A 293 -8.67 13.14 0.11
N SER A 294 -9.30 14.30 0.44
CA SER A 294 -10.60 14.73 -0.09
C SER A 294 -10.63 14.83 -1.62
N LYS A 295 -9.48 15.08 -2.24
CA LYS A 295 -9.32 15.16 -3.70
C LYS A 295 -9.34 13.78 -4.37
N ILE A 296 -9.08 12.70 -3.66
CA ILE A 296 -9.11 11.34 -4.19
C ILE A 296 -10.55 10.83 -4.17
N VAL A 297 -11.05 10.43 -5.32
CA VAL A 297 -12.40 9.89 -5.51
C VAL A 297 -12.43 8.38 -5.39
N GLY A 298 -11.44 7.71 -5.95
CA GLY A 298 -11.29 6.26 -5.91
C GLY A 298 -10.05 5.81 -6.67
N CYS A 299 -9.85 4.50 -6.70
CA CYS A 299 -8.74 3.88 -7.41
C CYS A 299 -9.24 2.58 -8.08
N ILE A 300 -8.97 2.43 -9.37
CA ILE A 300 -9.11 1.15 -10.08
C ILE A 300 -7.72 0.58 -10.29
N CYS A 301 -7.52 -0.67 -9.92
CA CYS A 301 -6.21 -1.30 -10.04
C CYS A 301 -6.32 -2.81 -10.11
N ASP A 302 -5.26 -3.44 -10.56
CA ASP A 302 -5.02 -4.86 -10.36
C ASP A 302 -4.80 -5.15 -8.87
N ALA A 303 -5.31 -6.23 -8.32
CA ALA A 303 -5.11 -6.59 -6.91
C ALA A 303 -3.62 -6.73 -6.58
N SER A 304 -2.81 -7.19 -7.52
CA SER A 304 -1.35 -7.28 -7.38
C SER A 304 -0.63 -5.93 -7.29
N TRP A 305 -1.33 -4.82 -7.57
CA TRP A 305 -0.82 -3.47 -7.34
C TRP A 305 -0.55 -3.23 -5.86
N PHE A 306 -1.36 -3.79 -4.96
CA PHE A 306 -1.11 -3.76 -3.53
C PHE A 306 -0.05 -4.79 -3.15
N LYS A 307 1.04 -4.34 -2.56
CA LYS A 307 2.12 -5.19 -2.04
C LYS A 307 2.11 -5.14 -0.51
N ILE A 308 1.07 -5.78 0.04
CA ILE A 308 0.85 -5.85 1.49
C ILE A 308 1.28 -7.25 1.93
N LYS A 309 2.28 -7.33 2.81
CA LYS A 309 2.81 -8.60 3.31
C LYS A 309 3.04 -8.51 4.80
N GLN A 310 2.56 -9.52 5.51
CA GLN A 310 2.87 -9.69 6.93
C GLN A 310 4.18 -10.45 7.07
N GLN A 311 5.10 -9.93 7.88
CA GLN A 311 6.34 -10.62 8.22
C GLN A 311 6.19 -11.42 9.49
N ASP A 312 5.65 -10.79 10.54
CA ASP A 312 5.49 -11.44 11.82
C ASP A 312 4.28 -10.90 12.58
N MET A 313 3.69 -11.74 13.42
CA MET A 313 2.69 -11.38 14.39
C MET A 313 2.89 -12.27 15.63
N PHE A 314 3.34 -11.66 16.71
CA PHE A 314 3.62 -12.38 17.95
C PHE A 314 3.14 -11.60 19.16
N MET A 315 3.04 -12.31 20.29
CA MET A 315 2.52 -11.75 21.52
C MET A 315 3.51 -11.93 22.66
N ASP A 316 3.74 -10.83 23.38
CA ASP A 316 4.56 -10.81 24.57
C ASP A 316 3.71 -10.49 25.81
N THR A 317 4.14 -11.02 26.94
CA THR A 317 3.49 -10.75 28.23
C THR A 317 4.53 -10.31 29.26
N PHE A 318 4.16 -9.33 30.08
CA PHE A 318 5.00 -8.85 31.17
C PHE A 318 4.19 -8.61 32.44
N TYR A 319 4.58 -9.26 33.54
CA TYR A 319 3.98 -8.99 34.86
C TYR A 319 4.76 -7.91 35.60
N ASN A 320 4.07 -6.84 35.99
CA ASN A 320 4.63 -5.77 36.82
C ASN A 320 4.21 -5.95 38.29
N PRO A 321 5.12 -6.35 39.21
CA PRO A 321 4.79 -6.59 40.61
C PRO A 321 4.46 -5.30 41.39
N ASN A 322 4.96 -4.15 40.97
CA ASN A 322 4.76 -2.88 41.68
C ASN A 322 3.29 -2.45 41.66
N ASN A 323 2.64 -2.53 40.51
CA ASN A 323 1.23 -2.18 40.34
C ASN A 323 0.30 -3.39 40.26
N ARG A 324 0.85 -4.60 40.32
CA ARG A 324 0.11 -5.89 40.28
C ARG A 324 -0.71 -6.02 38.99
N THR A 325 -0.13 -5.64 37.87
CA THR A 325 -0.75 -5.73 36.54
C THR A 325 0.03 -6.68 35.64
N THR A 326 -0.68 -7.34 34.73
CA THR A 326 -0.08 -8.06 33.60
C THR A 326 -0.31 -7.25 32.35
N GLN A 327 0.75 -6.96 31.62
CA GLN A 327 0.72 -6.26 30.36
C GLN A 327 0.84 -7.27 29.21
N TYR A 328 0.03 -7.11 28.21
CA TYR A 328 0.00 -7.91 26.99
C TYR A 328 0.30 -7.01 25.82
N TYR A 329 1.16 -7.48 24.93
CA TYR A 329 1.61 -6.75 23.77
C TYR A 329 1.43 -7.60 22.52
N LEU A 330 0.49 -7.24 21.66
CA LEU A 330 0.41 -7.80 20.32
C LEU A 330 1.34 -7.00 19.41
N ASN A 331 2.37 -7.64 18.91
CA ASN A 331 3.33 -7.04 17.98
C ASN A 331 2.97 -7.45 16.54
N LEU A 332 2.93 -6.49 15.63
CA LEU A 332 2.58 -6.71 14.24
C LEU A 332 3.56 -6.00 13.32
N ILE A 333 4.27 -6.77 12.52
CA ILE A 333 5.22 -6.28 11.53
C ILE A 333 4.70 -6.56 10.13
N LYS A 334 4.42 -5.50 9.37
CA LYS A 334 3.89 -5.57 8.00
C LYS A 334 4.62 -4.61 7.05
N SER A 335 4.53 -4.92 5.78
CA SER A 335 4.98 -4.08 4.67
C SER A 335 3.77 -3.62 3.86
N TYR A 336 3.56 -2.29 3.74
CA TYR A 336 2.49 -1.67 2.97
C TYR A 336 3.08 -0.86 1.84
N ASN A 337 3.06 -1.40 0.65
CA ASN A 337 3.65 -0.79 -0.53
C ASN A 337 2.75 -1.00 -1.75
N PHE A 338 3.07 -0.35 -2.87
CA PHE A 338 2.42 -0.60 -4.15
C PHE A 338 3.44 -0.96 -5.22
N SER A 339 3.01 -1.75 -6.21
CA SER A 339 3.84 -2.14 -7.34
C SER A 339 3.92 -1.01 -8.36
N LEU A 340 5.13 -0.71 -8.83
CA LEU A 340 5.34 0.19 -9.96
C LEU A 340 5.00 -0.47 -11.31
N PHE A 341 4.84 -1.80 -11.32
CA PHE A 341 4.71 -2.60 -12.53
C PHE A 341 3.26 -2.98 -12.85
N ALA A 342 2.43 -3.13 -11.83
CA ALA A 342 1.02 -3.47 -11.98
C ALA A 342 0.19 -2.27 -12.44
N ASN A 343 -0.90 -2.53 -13.16
CA ASN A 343 -1.84 -1.51 -13.57
C ASN A 343 -2.58 -0.91 -12.38
N GLY A 344 -2.67 0.41 -12.32
CA GLY A 344 -3.43 1.12 -11.30
C GLY A 344 -3.61 2.59 -11.68
N VAL A 345 -4.85 3.09 -11.58
CA VAL A 345 -5.23 4.47 -11.85
C VAL A 345 -6.00 5.04 -10.68
N ILE A 346 -5.54 6.16 -10.18
CA ILE A 346 -6.19 6.91 -9.10
C ILE A 346 -7.04 8.01 -9.76
N PHE A 347 -8.34 8.01 -9.46
CA PHE A 347 -9.24 9.07 -9.88
C PHE A 347 -9.23 10.21 -8.85
N ALA A 348 -8.89 11.40 -9.29
CA ALA A 348 -8.82 12.56 -8.42
C ALA A 348 -9.35 13.82 -9.11
N THR A 349 -9.79 14.79 -8.31
CA THR A 349 -10.27 16.08 -8.81
C THR A 349 -9.14 17.01 -9.22
N GLU A 350 -7.95 16.79 -8.66
CA GLU A 350 -6.75 17.59 -8.94
C GLU A 350 -5.54 16.67 -9.06
N ILE A 351 -4.53 17.11 -9.83
CA ILE A 351 -3.21 16.45 -9.84
C ILE A 351 -2.39 17.06 -8.71
N PRO A 352 -1.76 16.25 -7.83
CA PRO A 352 -0.98 16.79 -6.72
C PRO A 352 0.24 17.55 -7.22
N GLU A 353 0.56 18.64 -6.54
CA GLU A 353 1.76 19.40 -6.78
C GLU A 353 2.92 18.84 -5.96
N VAL A 354 3.98 18.42 -6.63
CA VAL A 354 5.21 17.92 -6.01
C VAL A 354 6.34 18.87 -6.38
N THR A 355 6.94 19.49 -5.37
CA THR A 355 7.96 20.53 -5.54
C THR A 355 9.26 19.94 -6.07
N ILE A 356 9.88 20.63 -7.03
CA ILE A 356 11.22 20.31 -7.55
C ILE A 356 12.27 20.79 -6.54
N ALA A 357 12.99 19.84 -5.94
CA ALA A 357 14.08 20.13 -5.02
C ALA A 357 15.44 20.28 -5.73
N GLU A 358 15.63 19.56 -6.85
CA GLU A 358 16.88 19.56 -7.61
C GLU A 358 16.61 19.30 -9.09
N ILE A 359 17.45 19.88 -9.95
CA ILE A 359 17.47 19.64 -11.39
C ILE A 359 18.82 19.03 -11.76
N SER A 360 18.80 17.91 -12.48
CA SER A 360 19.98 17.28 -13.06
C SER A 360 19.78 17.02 -14.55
N THR A 361 20.89 16.90 -15.28
CA THR A 361 20.90 16.66 -16.72
C THR A 361 21.77 15.46 -17.04
N SER A 362 21.47 14.75 -18.14
CA SER A 362 22.24 13.61 -18.59
C SER A 362 23.66 13.98 -19.02
N VAL A 363 23.87 15.24 -19.42
CA VAL A 363 25.15 15.78 -19.88
C VAL A 363 25.36 17.18 -19.31
N GLU A 364 26.60 17.60 -19.12
CA GLU A 364 26.98 18.96 -18.71
C GLU A 364 27.36 19.83 -19.89
N GLU A 365 27.68 19.21 -21.01
CA GLU A 365 27.96 19.86 -22.28
C GLU A 365 27.23 19.12 -23.40
N ILE A 366 26.65 19.89 -24.36
CA ILE A 366 25.99 19.39 -25.55
C ILE A 366 26.56 20.05 -26.79
N GLU A 367 26.88 19.27 -27.82
CA GLU A 367 27.37 19.77 -29.08
C GLU A 367 26.27 19.64 -30.15
N VAL A 368 26.08 20.70 -30.93
CA VAL A 368 25.09 20.76 -32.01
C VAL A 368 25.67 21.50 -33.21
N ASN A 369 25.43 21.00 -34.45
CA ASN A 369 25.88 21.69 -35.68
C ASN A 369 24.95 22.87 -35.98
N VAL A 370 25.49 23.84 -36.73
CA VAL A 370 24.68 24.96 -37.23
C VAL A 370 23.56 24.44 -38.12
N GLY A 371 22.32 24.82 -37.82
CA GLY A 371 21.12 24.39 -38.54
C GLY A 371 20.55 23.03 -38.08
N GLU A 372 21.24 22.30 -37.20
CA GLU A 372 20.75 21.04 -36.65
C GLU A 372 20.13 21.23 -35.27
N THR A 373 19.47 20.17 -34.77
CA THR A 373 18.82 20.14 -33.47
C THR A 373 19.37 19.04 -32.58
N ALA A 374 19.50 19.31 -31.30
CA ALA A 374 19.83 18.33 -30.27
C ALA A 374 18.75 18.35 -29.17
N THR A 375 18.46 17.20 -28.58
CA THR A 375 17.49 17.08 -27.49
C THR A 375 18.22 16.89 -26.18
N LEU A 376 17.88 17.68 -25.16
CA LEU A 376 18.33 17.53 -23.78
C LEU A 376 17.22 17.02 -22.88
N GLU A 377 17.49 15.96 -22.14
CA GLU A 377 16.60 15.45 -21.11
C GLU A 377 17.02 15.97 -19.73
N VAL A 378 16.02 16.39 -18.97
CA VAL A 378 16.15 16.91 -17.61
C VAL A 378 15.51 15.95 -16.63
N THR A 379 16.23 15.63 -15.57
CA THR A 379 15.71 14.82 -14.47
C THR A 379 15.51 15.71 -13.24
N THR A 380 14.43 15.51 -12.55
CA THR A 380 14.08 16.23 -11.32
C THR A 380 14.22 15.33 -10.10
N ASN A 381 14.51 15.88 -8.96
CA ASN A 381 14.42 15.19 -7.68
C ASN A 381 13.34 15.88 -6.81
N PRO A 382 12.26 15.18 -6.39
CA PRO A 382 11.89 13.82 -6.82
C PRO A 382 11.62 13.70 -8.33
N ILE A 383 11.77 12.48 -8.88
CA ILE A 383 11.55 12.24 -10.34
C ILE A 383 10.13 12.57 -10.78
N THR A 384 9.17 12.46 -9.88
CA THR A 384 7.74 12.76 -10.09
C THR A 384 7.38 14.23 -9.87
N ALA A 385 8.35 15.07 -9.50
CA ALA A 385 8.10 16.48 -9.26
C ALA A 385 7.61 17.21 -10.54
N ASN A 386 6.65 18.12 -10.34
CA ASN A 386 5.92 18.81 -11.40
C ASN A 386 5.71 20.31 -11.14
N ASN A 387 6.10 20.82 -9.98
CA ASN A 387 5.92 22.23 -9.60
C ASN A 387 7.22 22.81 -8.99
N PRO A 388 7.67 23.99 -9.39
CA PRO A 388 7.16 24.81 -10.53
C PRO A 388 7.55 24.22 -11.90
N THR A 389 6.89 24.72 -12.95
CA THR A 389 7.20 24.34 -14.33
C THR A 389 8.64 24.66 -14.69
N ILE A 390 9.30 23.73 -15.40
CA ILE A 390 10.67 23.95 -15.87
C ILE A 390 10.66 24.93 -17.05
N THR A 391 11.58 25.87 -17.03
CA THR A 391 11.82 26.85 -18.09
C THR A 391 13.25 26.74 -18.58
N TYR A 392 13.43 26.99 -19.87
CA TYR A 392 14.73 26.93 -20.56
C TYR A 392 15.06 28.29 -21.15
N THR A 393 16.27 28.77 -20.88
CA THR A 393 16.73 30.09 -21.34
C THR A 393 18.09 30.02 -21.96
N SER A 394 18.21 30.39 -23.23
CA SER A 394 19.50 30.57 -23.89
C SER A 394 20.18 31.84 -23.41
N ALA A 395 21.46 31.78 -23.05
CA ALA A 395 22.27 32.95 -22.74
C ALA A 395 22.52 33.87 -23.95
N ASP A 396 22.38 33.31 -25.17
CA ASP A 396 22.61 34.08 -26.42
C ASP A 396 21.86 33.40 -27.59
N THR A 397 20.70 33.93 -27.92
CA THR A 397 19.85 33.38 -28.99
C THR A 397 20.44 33.53 -30.39
N THR A 398 21.49 34.35 -30.56
CA THR A 398 22.23 34.41 -31.84
C THR A 398 23.15 33.20 -32.06
N LYS A 399 23.43 32.44 -31.01
CA LYS A 399 24.26 31.22 -31.05
C LYS A 399 23.41 29.96 -31.09
N PHE A 400 22.42 29.88 -30.24
CA PHE A 400 21.46 28.76 -30.25
C PHE A 400 20.11 29.23 -29.68
N THR A 401 19.03 28.60 -30.15
CA THR A 401 17.70 28.74 -29.57
C THR A 401 17.32 27.48 -28.83
N VAL A 402 16.40 27.59 -27.88
CA VAL A 402 15.88 26.47 -27.08
C VAL A 402 14.38 26.56 -26.98
N GLU A 403 13.69 25.43 -27.16
CA GLU A 403 12.25 25.30 -26.99
C GLU A 403 11.94 24.09 -26.12
N ALA A 404 10.99 24.22 -25.20
CA ALA A 404 10.51 23.09 -24.41
C ALA A 404 9.71 22.14 -25.33
N ASP A 405 9.83 20.82 -25.10
CA ASP A 405 9.02 19.85 -25.80
C ASP A 405 7.53 20.02 -25.40
N ALA A 406 6.65 20.08 -26.39
CA ALA A 406 5.22 20.31 -26.18
C ALA A 406 4.52 19.21 -25.36
N ASN A 407 5.05 18.00 -25.38
CA ASN A 407 4.47 16.83 -24.69
C ASN A 407 5.17 16.47 -23.37
N ASN A 408 6.38 16.99 -23.16
CA ASN A 408 7.17 16.68 -21.98
C ASN A 408 8.06 17.86 -21.58
N ASN A 409 7.63 18.64 -20.59
CA ASN A 409 8.38 19.79 -20.09
C ASN A 409 9.75 19.46 -19.48
N LYS A 410 10.08 18.17 -19.29
CA LYS A 410 11.41 17.68 -18.90
C LYS A 410 12.33 17.42 -20.08
N LYS A 411 11.94 17.83 -21.28
CA LYS A 411 12.78 17.80 -22.48
C LYS A 411 12.79 19.16 -23.14
N CYS A 412 13.91 19.49 -23.75
CA CYS A 412 13.98 20.65 -24.63
C CYS A 412 14.75 20.33 -25.90
N VAL A 413 14.41 21.04 -26.96
CA VAL A 413 15.07 20.99 -28.25
C VAL A 413 15.95 22.23 -28.39
N ILE A 414 17.24 22.02 -28.64
CA ILE A 414 18.25 23.04 -28.83
C ILE A 414 18.58 23.09 -30.32
N THR A 415 18.49 24.26 -30.95
CA THR A 415 18.80 24.48 -32.36
C THR A 415 20.04 25.34 -32.49
N GLY A 416 21.07 24.88 -33.21
CA GLY A 416 22.26 25.62 -33.48
C GLY A 416 22.02 26.74 -34.52
N VAL A 417 22.40 27.98 -34.22
CA VAL A 417 22.25 29.15 -35.11
C VAL A 417 23.58 29.63 -35.68
N ALA A 418 24.60 29.76 -34.84
CA ALA A 418 25.95 30.17 -35.26
C ALA A 418 26.98 29.61 -34.30
N THR A 419 28.19 29.34 -34.84
CA THR A 419 29.28 28.74 -34.07
C THR A 419 29.63 29.54 -32.81
N GLY A 420 29.94 28.84 -31.74
CA GLY A 420 30.30 29.40 -30.41
C GLY A 420 29.82 28.58 -29.25
N THR A 421 30.29 28.88 -28.07
CA THR A 421 29.89 28.19 -26.85
C THR A 421 29.17 29.16 -25.89
N LYS A 422 27.98 28.81 -25.45
CA LYS A 422 27.17 29.60 -24.51
C LYS A 422 26.40 28.70 -23.58
N ASN A 423 25.95 29.23 -22.46
CA ASN A 423 25.22 28.48 -21.45
C ASN A 423 23.70 28.44 -21.73
N LEU A 424 23.12 27.29 -21.54
CA LEU A 424 21.69 27.06 -21.39
C LEU A 424 21.37 27.04 -19.89
N THR A 425 20.49 27.93 -19.45
CA THR A 425 19.97 27.92 -18.08
C THR A 425 18.64 27.22 -18.02
N ILE A 426 18.54 26.20 -17.17
CA ILE A 426 17.34 25.44 -16.88
C ILE A 426 16.90 25.86 -15.50
N SER A 427 15.67 26.35 -15.33
CA SER A 427 15.19 26.85 -14.03
C SER A 427 13.77 26.36 -13.71
N ALA A 428 13.55 26.10 -12.44
CA ALA A 428 12.26 25.77 -11.86
C ALA A 428 12.14 26.52 -10.51
N GLY A 429 11.51 27.71 -10.54
CA GLY A 429 11.47 28.60 -9.39
C GLY A 429 12.86 29.06 -8.98
N GLN A 430 13.27 28.68 -7.77
CA GLN A 430 14.61 29.04 -7.23
C GLN A 430 15.70 28.01 -7.61
N VAL A 431 15.31 26.85 -8.12
CA VAL A 431 16.25 25.79 -8.50
C VAL A 431 16.74 26.03 -9.93
N THR A 432 18.05 26.09 -10.12
CA THR A 432 18.67 26.33 -11.44
C THR A 432 19.78 25.33 -11.73
N LYS A 433 19.93 24.94 -12.99
CA LYS A 433 21.04 24.15 -13.53
C LYS A 433 21.52 24.78 -14.82
N THR A 434 22.82 24.82 -15.02
CA THR A 434 23.44 25.34 -16.25
C THR A 434 24.09 24.22 -17.03
N VAL A 435 23.92 24.22 -18.35
CA VAL A 435 24.53 23.27 -19.30
C VAL A 435 25.25 24.07 -20.38
N SER A 436 26.47 23.68 -20.73
CA SER A 436 27.24 24.29 -21.82
C SER A 436 26.71 23.81 -23.16
N VAL A 437 26.36 24.73 -24.06
CA VAL A 437 25.97 24.42 -25.43
C VAL A 437 27.08 24.94 -26.39
N LYS A 438 27.71 23.99 -27.09
CA LYS A 438 28.74 24.27 -28.08
C LYS A 438 28.17 24.06 -29.47
N VAL A 439 28.08 25.14 -30.25
CA VAL A 439 27.63 25.09 -31.64
C VAL A 439 28.86 25.03 -32.55
N VAL A 440 28.93 24.01 -33.35
CA VAL A 440 30.01 23.76 -34.34
C VAL A 440 29.52 23.91 -35.77
N ALA A 441 30.47 24.06 -36.68
CA ALA A 441 30.16 24.32 -38.10
C ALA A 441 29.56 23.12 -38.79
#